data_cc6d970cc732a265cb6431c37298de88
#
_entry.id   cc6d970cc732a265cb6431c37298de88
#
_cell.length_a   1.000
_cell.length_b   1.000
_cell.length_c   1.000
_cell.angle_alpha   90.00
_cell.angle_beta   90.00
_cell.angle_gamma   90.00
#
_symmetry.space_group_name_H-M   'P 1'
#
loop_
_entity.id
_entity.type
_entity.pdbx_description
1 polymer ?
#
loop_
_entity_poly.entity_id
_entity_poly.type
_entity_poly.pdbx_seq_one_letter_code
_entity_poly.pdbx_strand_id
1 'polypeptide(L)'
;MKKACLTFVAASLLLSAASAQKFMTRDARISFLSETPLEKIEAINKSGSAVLDTETGRMEWKVLIRGFIFEKKLMQEHFNENYMESHKYPNAIFKGEIVNIKDINLAKDGAYNVRAKGKMTIHGVERDIEVPGKITVAGGKLNVASDFKVACADYNISIPSVVRDNIAKEIAVRVEATLTPIHR
;
A
#
# COMPACT_ATOMS: atom_id res chain seq x y z
N MET A 1 -56.21 -48.86 -7.14
CA MET A 1 -55.94 -47.51 -7.56
C MET A 1 -54.82 -46.98 -6.65
N LYS A 2 -53.56 -46.99 -7.13
CA LYS A 2 -52.38 -46.54 -6.34
C LYS A 2 -52.05 -45.11 -6.78
N LYS A 3 -52.15 -44.16 -5.86
CA LYS A 3 -51.77 -42.77 -6.10
C LYS A 3 -50.26 -42.62 -5.81
N ALA A 4 -49.50 -42.36 -6.85
CA ALA A 4 -48.06 -41.98 -6.71
C ALA A 4 -47.96 -40.51 -6.32
N CYS A 5 -47.38 -40.27 -5.14
CA CYS A 5 -47.07 -38.93 -4.67
C CYS A 5 -45.66 -38.52 -5.16
N LEU A 6 -45.62 -37.64 -6.14
CA LEU A 6 -44.37 -37.11 -6.71
C LEU A 6 -43.88 -35.94 -5.84
N THR A 7 -42.86 -36.22 -5.03
CA THR A 7 -42.25 -35.18 -4.16
C THR A 7 -41.22 -34.43 -4.99
N PHE A 8 -41.52 -33.16 -5.31
CA PHE A 8 -40.63 -32.24 -6.01
C PHE A 8 -39.64 -31.62 -4.97
N VAL A 9 -38.43 -32.11 -4.94
CA VAL A 9 -37.35 -31.51 -4.14
C VAL A 9 -36.81 -30.31 -4.91
N ALA A 10 -37.21 -29.14 -4.51
CA ALA A 10 -36.64 -27.90 -5.00
C ALA A 10 -35.27 -27.67 -4.35
N ALA A 11 -34.22 -27.98 -5.10
CA ALA A 11 -32.86 -27.62 -4.72
C ALA A 11 -32.68 -26.11 -4.91
N SER A 12 -32.78 -25.33 -3.82
CA SER A 12 -32.41 -23.92 -3.82
C SER A 12 -30.89 -23.79 -3.92
N LEU A 13 -30.40 -23.46 -5.13
CA LEU A 13 -29.03 -22.95 -5.30
C LEU A 13 -28.91 -21.60 -4.59
N LEU A 14 -28.27 -21.61 -3.44
CA LEU A 14 -27.76 -20.40 -2.82
C LEU A 14 -26.60 -19.89 -3.69
N LEU A 15 -26.88 -19.01 -4.65
CA LEU A 15 -25.86 -18.18 -5.27
C LEU A 15 -25.32 -17.28 -4.17
N SER A 16 -24.16 -17.63 -3.63
CA SER A 16 -23.34 -16.72 -2.85
C SER A 16 -22.96 -15.59 -3.79
N ALA A 17 -23.69 -14.47 -3.75
CA ALA A 17 -23.28 -13.24 -4.38
C ALA A 17 -21.91 -12.88 -3.77
N ALA A 18 -20.85 -12.97 -4.56
CA ALA A 18 -19.55 -12.39 -4.20
C ALA A 18 -19.79 -10.89 -4.08
N SER A 19 -20.09 -10.45 -2.86
CA SER A 19 -20.29 -9.02 -2.56
C SER A 19 -18.98 -8.32 -2.80
N ALA A 20 -18.99 -7.33 -3.69
CA ALA A 20 -17.90 -6.39 -3.85
C ALA A 20 -17.49 -5.88 -2.48
N GLN A 21 -16.34 -6.35 -1.99
CA GLN A 21 -15.90 -6.05 -0.64
C GLN A 21 -14.75 -5.06 -0.70
N LYS A 22 -14.96 -3.90 -0.07
CA LYS A 22 -13.89 -2.93 0.14
C LYS A 22 -13.21 -3.20 1.46
N PHE A 23 -11.90 -3.11 1.43
CA PHE A 23 -11.03 -3.25 2.59
C PHE A 23 -10.33 -1.91 2.83
N MET A 24 -10.07 -1.58 4.09
CA MET A 24 -9.37 -0.35 4.44
C MET A 24 -8.48 -0.51 5.67
N THR A 25 -7.55 0.43 5.81
CA THR A 25 -6.80 0.68 7.03
C THR A 25 -6.55 2.18 7.22
N ARG A 26 -6.19 2.60 8.45
CA ARG A 26 -5.73 3.96 8.79
C ARG A 26 -4.44 3.95 9.60
N ASP A 27 -3.83 2.79 9.74
CA ASP A 27 -2.64 2.53 10.54
C ASP A 27 -1.58 1.74 9.77
N ALA A 28 -1.59 1.90 8.43
CA ALA A 28 -0.54 1.33 7.59
C ALA A 28 0.83 1.86 8.03
N ARG A 29 1.79 0.94 8.13
CA ARG A 29 3.18 1.23 8.41
C ARG A 29 3.93 1.43 7.10
N ILE A 30 4.49 2.60 6.90
CA ILE A 30 5.40 2.91 5.82
C ILE A 30 6.75 3.26 6.43
N SER A 31 7.80 2.60 6.01
CA SER A 31 9.17 2.94 6.38
C SER A 31 10.02 3.14 5.14
N PHE A 32 11.07 3.93 5.29
CA PHE A 32 12.09 4.02 4.26
C PHE A 32 13.48 3.98 4.87
N LEU A 33 14.43 3.53 4.05
CA LEU A 33 15.83 3.41 4.39
C LEU A 33 16.68 4.02 3.27
N SER A 34 17.51 4.98 3.64
CA SER A 34 18.65 5.46 2.88
C SER A 34 19.91 4.90 3.52
N GLU A 35 20.66 4.10 2.78
CA GLU A 35 21.88 3.45 3.30
C GLU A 35 23.04 3.71 2.36
N THR A 36 24.10 4.30 2.90
CA THR A 36 25.38 4.51 2.25
C THR A 36 26.50 4.02 3.17
N PRO A 37 27.74 3.88 2.68
CA PRO A 37 28.86 3.54 3.55
C PRO A 37 29.11 4.57 4.68
N LEU A 38 28.63 5.81 4.53
CA LEU A 38 28.85 6.89 5.48
C LEU A 38 27.72 7.07 6.48
N GLU A 39 26.47 6.79 6.06
CA GLU A 39 25.31 7.07 6.91
C GLU A 39 24.13 6.13 6.60
N LYS A 40 23.41 5.78 7.66
CA LYS A 40 22.14 5.08 7.61
C LYS A 40 21.04 5.99 8.14
N ILE A 41 20.05 6.28 7.30
CA ILE A 41 18.91 7.12 7.64
C ILE A 41 17.65 6.28 7.49
N GLU A 42 16.90 6.12 8.57
CA GLU A 42 15.65 5.39 8.61
C GLU A 42 14.55 6.28 9.19
N ALA A 43 13.35 6.18 8.61
CA ALA A 43 12.17 6.80 9.18
C ALA A 43 10.94 5.92 9.00
N ILE A 44 9.98 6.08 9.93
CA ILE A 44 8.79 5.25 10.01
C ILE A 44 7.57 6.14 10.20
N ASN A 45 6.54 5.87 9.40
CA ASN A 45 5.19 6.41 9.59
C ASN A 45 4.23 5.25 9.89
N LYS A 46 3.39 5.39 10.91
CA LYS A 46 2.41 4.38 11.35
C LYS A 46 0.96 4.83 11.15
N SER A 47 0.73 5.89 10.38
CA SER A 47 -0.59 6.49 10.17
C SER A 47 -0.97 6.56 8.69
N GLY A 48 -0.41 5.68 7.87
CA GLY A 48 -0.80 5.55 6.48
C GLY A 48 -2.23 5.03 6.36
N SER A 49 -2.97 5.51 5.36
CA SER A 49 -4.30 5.02 5.03
C SER A 49 -4.32 4.33 3.68
N ALA A 50 -5.14 3.28 3.57
CA ALA A 50 -5.35 2.57 2.33
C ALA A 50 -6.79 2.10 2.17
N VAL A 51 -7.24 2.06 0.93
CA VAL A 51 -8.49 1.41 0.52
C VAL A 51 -8.20 0.52 -0.67
N LEU A 52 -8.75 -0.69 -0.66
CA LEU A 52 -8.71 -1.66 -1.75
C LEU A 52 -10.13 -2.13 -2.06
N ASP A 53 -10.50 -2.03 -3.32
CA ASP A 53 -11.71 -2.64 -3.88
C ASP A 53 -11.31 -4.00 -4.49
N THR A 54 -11.76 -5.09 -3.90
CA THR A 54 -11.35 -6.44 -4.31
C THR A 54 -12.05 -6.96 -5.55
N GLU A 55 -13.11 -6.31 -5.99
CA GLU A 55 -13.79 -6.66 -7.26
C GLU A 55 -12.98 -6.16 -8.46
N THR A 56 -12.51 -4.92 -8.37
CA THR A 56 -11.83 -4.22 -9.46
C THR A 56 -10.30 -4.24 -9.35
N GLY A 57 -9.76 -4.54 -8.16
CA GLY A 57 -8.36 -4.40 -7.84
C GLY A 57 -7.93 -2.96 -7.56
N ARG A 58 -8.80 -1.97 -7.72
CA ARG A 58 -8.46 -0.56 -7.52
C ARG A 58 -8.09 -0.28 -6.08
N MET A 59 -7.04 0.50 -5.91
CA MET A 59 -6.50 0.86 -4.60
C MET A 59 -6.03 2.30 -4.55
N GLU A 60 -6.13 2.88 -3.36
CA GLU A 60 -5.53 4.17 -3.05
C GLU A 60 -4.79 4.06 -1.72
N TRP A 61 -3.55 4.56 -1.69
CA TRP A 61 -2.73 4.70 -0.50
C TRP A 61 -2.37 6.15 -0.31
N LYS A 62 -2.37 6.60 0.95
CA LYS A 62 -2.01 7.95 1.32
C LYS A 62 -1.22 7.97 2.62
N VAL A 63 -0.12 8.71 2.65
CA VAL A 63 0.67 8.93 3.86
C VAL A 63 0.95 10.41 4.02
N LEU A 64 0.81 10.91 5.25
CA LEU A 64 1.16 12.27 5.60
C LEU A 64 2.68 12.38 5.79
N ILE A 65 3.35 13.25 5.04
CA ILE A 65 4.82 13.37 5.07
C ILE A 65 5.33 13.76 6.46
N ARG A 66 4.67 14.68 7.14
CA ARG A 66 5.03 15.07 8.53
C ARG A 66 4.87 13.96 9.57
N GLY A 67 4.21 12.87 9.22
CA GLY A 67 4.03 11.71 10.09
C GLY A 67 5.23 10.75 10.12
N PHE A 68 6.26 10.99 9.33
CA PHE A 68 7.50 10.20 9.42
C PHE A 68 8.31 10.61 10.64
N ILE A 69 8.66 9.63 11.46
CA ILE A 69 9.45 9.79 12.68
C ILE A 69 10.86 9.26 12.44
N PHE A 70 11.84 10.06 12.77
CA PHE A 70 13.26 9.78 12.69
C PHE A 70 13.85 9.61 14.09
N GLU A 71 14.96 8.93 14.19
CA GLU A 71 15.71 8.85 15.44
C GLU A 71 16.23 10.23 15.89
N LYS A 72 16.77 11.02 14.94
CA LYS A 72 17.31 12.35 15.18
C LYS A 72 16.30 13.42 14.74
N LYS A 73 15.88 14.30 15.65
CA LYS A 73 14.93 15.40 15.37
C LYS A 73 15.40 16.32 14.26
N LEU A 74 16.69 16.65 14.22
CA LEU A 74 17.25 17.51 13.17
C LEU A 74 17.12 16.89 11.77
N MET A 75 17.28 15.57 11.64
CA MET A 75 17.02 14.87 10.37
C MET A 75 15.55 14.95 9.97
N GLN A 76 14.64 14.83 10.93
CA GLN A 76 13.22 14.98 10.68
C GLN A 76 12.85 16.39 10.23
N GLU A 77 13.45 17.41 10.80
CA GLU A 77 13.28 18.83 10.38
C GLU A 77 13.78 19.02 8.95
N HIS A 78 15.02 18.62 8.65
CA HIS A 78 15.57 18.69 7.30
C HIS A 78 14.74 17.92 6.28
N PHE A 79 14.28 16.72 6.62
CA PHE A 79 13.38 15.94 5.76
C PHE A 79 12.11 16.72 5.43
N ASN A 80 11.47 17.31 6.42
CA ASN A 80 10.23 18.04 6.23
C ASN A 80 10.39 19.37 5.49
N GLU A 81 11.45 20.11 5.78
CA GLU A 81 11.62 21.49 5.32
C GLU A 81 12.41 21.56 4.01
N ASN A 82 13.52 20.82 3.95
CA ASN A 82 14.48 20.99 2.86
C ASN A 82 14.32 19.96 1.74
N TYR A 83 13.88 18.72 2.07
CA TYR A 83 13.77 17.65 1.08
C TYR A 83 12.33 17.45 0.58
N MET A 84 11.40 17.35 1.50
CA MET A 84 10.01 17.03 1.14
C MET A 84 9.11 18.26 1.05
N GLU A 85 9.56 19.43 1.51
CA GLU A 85 8.75 20.66 1.58
C GLU A 85 7.31 20.33 2.04
N SER A 86 7.18 19.63 3.19
CA SER A 86 5.93 19.00 3.62
C SER A 86 4.80 19.98 3.91
N HIS A 87 5.10 21.28 4.05
CA HIS A 87 4.12 22.36 4.11
C HIS A 87 3.43 22.60 2.76
N LYS A 88 4.13 22.35 1.64
CA LYS A 88 3.66 22.52 0.26
C LYS A 88 3.16 21.22 -0.33
N TYR A 89 3.84 20.11 -0.03
CA TYR A 89 3.51 18.75 -0.48
C TYR A 89 3.23 17.83 0.70
N PRO A 90 2.09 17.98 1.37
CA PRO A 90 1.84 17.33 2.66
C PRO A 90 1.67 15.82 2.58
N ASN A 91 1.40 15.25 1.41
CA ASN A 91 1.08 13.83 1.25
C ASN A 91 1.91 13.19 0.14
N ALA A 92 2.28 11.91 0.35
CA ALA A 92 2.56 10.99 -0.74
C ALA A 92 1.33 10.12 -0.99
N ILE A 93 1.00 9.87 -2.27
CA ILE A 93 -0.22 9.19 -2.68
C ILE A 93 0.12 8.18 -3.78
N PHE A 94 -0.43 6.97 -3.66
CA PHE A 94 -0.45 6.00 -4.75
C PHE A 94 -1.90 5.71 -5.14
N LYS A 95 -2.22 5.79 -6.43
CA LYS A 95 -3.51 5.41 -7.01
C LYS A 95 -3.28 4.44 -8.13
N GLY A 96 -3.84 3.26 -8.02
CA GLY A 96 -3.62 2.21 -9.01
C GLY A 96 -4.50 1.00 -8.80
N GLU A 97 -4.03 -0.12 -9.29
CA GLU A 97 -4.74 -1.38 -9.20
C GLU A 97 -3.78 -2.55 -8.99
N ILE A 98 -4.28 -3.61 -8.41
CA ILE A 98 -3.61 -4.92 -8.38
C ILE A 98 -3.97 -5.61 -9.70
N VAL A 99 -2.98 -5.77 -10.59
CA VAL A 99 -3.21 -6.27 -11.95
C VAL A 99 -3.66 -7.73 -12.00
N ASN A 100 -3.35 -8.50 -10.96
CA ASN A 100 -3.73 -9.90 -10.83
C ASN A 100 -4.68 -10.15 -9.63
N ILE A 101 -5.60 -9.23 -9.35
CA ILE A 101 -6.55 -9.33 -8.22
C ILE A 101 -7.40 -10.60 -8.27
N LYS A 102 -7.71 -11.09 -9.47
CA LYS A 102 -8.52 -12.31 -9.69
C LYS A 102 -7.85 -13.60 -9.23
N ASP A 103 -6.54 -13.58 -9.03
CA ASP A 103 -5.78 -14.74 -8.54
C ASP A 103 -5.94 -14.94 -7.03
N ILE A 104 -6.52 -13.95 -6.32
CA ILE A 104 -6.67 -13.97 -4.87
C ILE A 104 -8.00 -14.60 -4.48
N ASN A 105 -7.95 -15.73 -3.78
CA ASN A 105 -9.14 -16.33 -3.19
C ASN A 105 -9.40 -15.75 -1.79
N LEU A 106 -10.33 -14.81 -1.69
CA LEU A 106 -10.67 -14.12 -0.42
C LEU A 106 -11.45 -15.02 0.57
N ALA A 107 -12.01 -16.13 0.10
CA ALA A 107 -12.78 -17.06 0.94
C ALA A 107 -11.88 -18.07 1.66
N LYS A 108 -10.58 -18.11 1.36
CA LYS A 108 -9.64 -19.07 1.91
C LYS A 108 -8.36 -18.38 2.35
N ASP A 109 -7.91 -18.69 3.57
CA ASP A 109 -6.61 -18.25 4.05
C ASP A 109 -5.49 -18.71 3.11
N GLY A 110 -4.57 -17.82 2.79
CA GLY A 110 -3.51 -18.08 1.83
C GLY A 110 -2.67 -16.84 1.53
N ALA A 111 -1.53 -17.05 0.90
CA ALA A 111 -0.60 -15.99 0.54
C ALA A 111 -0.44 -15.91 -0.99
N TYR A 112 -0.53 -14.70 -1.54
CA TYR A 112 -0.56 -14.41 -2.96
C TYR A 112 0.48 -13.35 -3.30
N ASN A 113 1.34 -13.63 -4.27
CA ASN A 113 2.20 -12.61 -4.85
C ASN A 113 1.37 -11.77 -5.83
N VAL A 114 1.47 -10.46 -5.69
CA VAL A 114 0.71 -9.51 -6.49
C VAL A 114 1.62 -8.48 -7.14
N ARG A 115 1.10 -7.79 -8.15
CA ARG A 115 1.73 -6.61 -8.75
C ARG A 115 0.74 -5.47 -8.69
N ALA A 116 1.18 -4.35 -8.13
CA ALA A 116 0.41 -3.11 -8.11
C ALA A 116 0.98 -2.16 -9.18
N LYS A 117 0.12 -1.68 -10.06
CA LYS A 117 0.46 -0.72 -11.12
C LYS A 117 -0.38 0.52 -10.98
N GLY A 118 0.23 1.68 -11.12
CA GLY A 118 -0.50 2.94 -11.00
C GLY A 118 0.41 4.15 -10.92
N LYS A 119 -0.14 5.24 -10.40
CA LYS A 119 0.50 6.54 -10.28
C LYS A 119 0.91 6.81 -8.84
N MET A 120 2.19 7.08 -8.64
CA MET A 120 2.77 7.49 -7.36
C MET A 120 3.07 8.99 -7.42
N THR A 121 2.49 9.74 -6.48
CA THR A 121 2.77 11.17 -6.33
C THR A 121 3.59 11.37 -5.06
N ILE A 122 4.80 11.90 -5.21
CA ILE A 122 5.70 12.29 -4.12
C ILE A 122 6.23 13.69 -4.45
N HIS A 123 6.33 14.58 -3.45
CA HIS A 123 6.85 15.94 -3.62
C HIS A 123 6.20 16.70 -4.80
N GLY A 124 4.89 16.49 -5.02
CA GLY A 124 4.11 17.08 -6.10
C GLY A 124 4.38 16.52 -7.51
N VAL A 125 5.27 15.57 -7.65
CA VAL A 125 5.59 14.91 -8.93
C VAL A 125 4.88 13.57 -9.01
N GLU A 126 4.18 13.32 -10.12
CA GLU A 126 3.49 12.06 -10.42
C GLU A 126 4.32 11.19 -11.37
N ARG A 127 4.46 9.91 -11.05
CA ARG A 127 5.14 8.90 -11.87
C ARG A 127 4.31 7.63 -11.99
N ASP A 128 4.31 7.02 -13.17
CA ASP A 128 3.79 5.67 -13.35
C ASP A 128 4.80 4.68 -12.77
N ILE A 129 4.32 3.80 -11.90
CA ILE A 129 5.13 2.75 -11.28
C ILE A 129 4.43 1.40 -11.33
N GLU A 130 5.22 0.34 -11.31
CA GLU A 130 4.76 -1.01 -11.05
C GLU A 130 5.65 -1.63 -9.97
N VAL A 131 5.04 -2.10 -8.89
CA VAL A 131 5.75 -2.63 -7.73
C VAL A 131 5.24 -4.02 -7.36
N PRO A 132 6.12 -4.93 -6.91
CA PRO A 132 5.71 -6.21 -6.37
C PRO A 132 5.08 -6.04 -5.00
N GLY A 133 4.21 -6.97 -4.63
CA GLY A 133 3.63 -7.05 -3.30
C GLY A 133 3.23 -8.46 -2.95
N LYS A 134 2.85 -8.63 -1.70
CA LYS A 134 2.29 -9.87 -1.16
C LYS A 134 1.02 -9.55 -0.39
N ILE A 135 -0.05 -10.28 -0.67
CA ILE A 135 -1.28 -10.24 0.11
C ILE A 135 -1.47 -11.59 0.79
N THR A 136 -1.63 -11.57 2.10
CA THR A 136 -1.97 -12.77 2.87
C THR A 136 -3.40 -12.61 3.40
N VAL A 137 -4.29 -13.48 2.93
CA VAL A 137 -5.65 -13.60 3.47
C VAL A 137 -5.57 -14.40 4.76
N ALA A 138 -6.04 -13.86 5.85
CA ALA A 138 -6.05 -14.51 7.16
C ALA A 138 -7.23 -14.02 8.00
N GLY A 139 -8.14 -14.93 8.38
CA GLY A 139 -9.28 -14.60 9.22
C GLY A 139 -10.16 -13.48 8.68
N GLY A 140 -10.37 -13.42 7.35
CA GLY A 140 -11.17 -12.39 6.70
C GLY A 140 -10.50 -11.01 6.61
N LYS A 141 -9.21 -10.90 6.92
CA LYS A 141 -8.39 -9.70 6.78
C LYS A 141 -7.36 -9.89 5.69
N LEU A 142 -6.83 -8.78 5.16
CA LEU A 142 -5.76 -8.78 4.17
C LEU A 142 -4.50 -8.16 4.78
N ASN A 143 -3.48 -8.98 5.02
CA ASN A 143 -2.15 -8.49 5.38
C ASN A 143 -1.38 -8.21 4.09
N VAL A 144 -0.99 -6.96 3.91
CA VAL A 144 -0.31 -6.48 2.69
C VAL A 144 1.12 -6.10 3.02
N ALA A 145 2.06 -6.51 2.18
CA ALA A 145 3.45 -6.10 2.25
C ALA A 145 3.97 -5.80 0.84
N SER A 146 4.80 -4.76 0.73
CA SER A 146 5.49 -4.39 -0.51
C SER A 146 6.84 -3.77 -0.18
N ASP A 147 7.88 -4.17 -0.89
CA ASP A 147 9.22 -3.60 -0.83
C ASP A 147 9.60 -3.10 -2.23
N PHE A 148 9.98 -1.83 -2.35
CA PHE A 148 10.38 -1.23 -3.62
C PHE A 148 11.36 -0.08 -3.38
N LYS A 149 11.90 0.50 -4.46
CA LYS A 149 12.83 1.62 -4.40
C LYS A 149 12.25 2.85 -5.06
N VAL A 150 12.65 4.01 -4.54
CA VAL A 150 12.29 5.34 -5.05
C VAL A 150 13.59 6.14 -5.26
N ALA A 151 13.80 6.64 -6.48
CA ALA A 151 14.89 7.55 -6.76
C ALA A 151 14.46 8.99 -6.43
N CYS A 152 15.24 9.69 -5.59
CA CYS A 152 14.96 11.10 -5.23
C CYS A 152 14.84 12.00 -6.46
N ALA A 153 15.70 11.78 -7.46
CA ALA A 153 15.73 12.56 -8.69
C ALA A 153 14.43 12.46 -9.52
N ASP A 154 13.73 11.30 -9.47
CA ASP A 154 12.49 11.09 -10.20
C ASP A 154 11.34 11.96 -9.68
N TYR A 155 11.46 12.43 -8.44
CA TYR A 155 10.45 13.25 -7.76
C TYR A 155 10.93 14.66 -7.48
N ASN A 156 11.95 15.14 -8.20
CA ASN A 156 12.52 16.49 -8.06
C ASN A 156 12.97 16.81 -6.62
N ILE A 157 13.36 15.79 -5.85
CA ILE A 157 13.93 15.96 -4.52
C ILE A 157 15.42 16.22 -4.68
N SER A 158 15.82 17.46 -4.43
CA SER A 158 17.22 17.91 -4.58
C SER A 158 18.05 17.54 -3.35
N ILE A 159 19.17 16.87 -3.57
CA ILE A 159 20.13 16.53 -2.52
C ILE A 159 21.34 17.44 -2.68
N PRO A 160 21.62 18.34 -1.69
CA PRO A 160 22.78 19.23 -1.74
C PRO A 160 24.09 18.46 -1.91
N SER A 161 25.03 19.02 -2.67
CA SER A 161 26.31 18.35 -2.99
C SER A 161 27.13 17.99 -1.73
N VAL A 162 27.05 18.81 -0.69
CA VAL A 162 27.78 18.61 0.58
C VAL A 162 27.35 17.37 1.38
N VAL A 163 26.13 16.87 1.15
CA VAL A 163 25.59 15.67 1.83
C VAL A 163 25.27 14.53 0.87
N ARG A 164 25.67 14.66 -0.39
CA ARG A 164 25.31 13.69 -1.46
C ARG A 164 25.80 12.28 -1.15
N ASP A 165 26.95 12.15 -0.53
CA ASP A 165 27.54 10.84 -0.21
C ASP A 165 26.91 10.20 1.04
N ASN A 166 26.14 10.98 1.80
CA ASN A 166 25.40 10.52 2.99
C ASN A 166 23.99 10.03 2.66
N ILE A 167 23.47 10.34 1.47
CA ILE A 167 22.10 9.99 1.08
C ILE A 167 22.12 9.08 -0.15
N ALA A 168 21.46 7.92 -0.05
CA ALA A 168 21.37 6.98 -1.16
C ALA A 168 20.61 7.60 -2.35
N LYS A 169 21.04 7.32 -3.57
CA LYS A 169 20.34 7.75 -4.78
C LYS A 169 18.95 7.13 -4.91
N GLU A 170 18.83 5.88 -4.48
CA GLU A 170 17.59 5.12 -4.40
C GLU A 170 17.29 4.79 -2.95
N ILE A 171 16.12 5.18 -2.52
CA ILE A 171 15.61 4.97 -1.16
C ILE A 171 14.78 3.69 -1.15
N ALA A 172 15.14 2.74 -0.30
CA ALA A 172 14.32 1.55 -0.09
C ALA A 172 13.06 1.92 0.71
N VAL A 173 11.90 1.55 0.19
CA VAL A 173 10.60 1.80 0.82
C VAL A 173 9.94 0.46 1.14
N ARG A 174 9.42 0.34 2.36
CA ARG A 174 8.63 -0.80 2.80
C ARG A 174 7.25 -0.34 3.25
N VAL A 175 6.23 -1.03 2.76
CA VAL A 175 4.83 -0.80 3.12
C VAL A 175 4.28 -2.06 3.74
N GLU A 176 3.65 -1.94 4.91
CA GLU A 176 2.99 -3.04 5.62
C GLU A 176 1.64 -2.56 6.15
N ALA A 177 0.60 -3.36 5.97
CA ALA A 177 -0.73 -3.01 6.48
C ALA A 177 -1.60 -4.25 6.71
N THR A 178 -2.52 -4.14 7.64
CA THR A 178 -3.65 -5.06 7.76
C THR A 178 -4.92 -4.29 7.37
N LEU A 179 -5.52 -4.69 6.26
CA LEU A 179 -6.78 -4.11 5.80
C LEU A 179 -7.93 -4.96 6.31
N THR A 180 -8.97 -4.29 6.80
CA THR A 180 -10.20 -4.92 7.28
C THR A 180 -11.37 -4.59 6.36
N PRO A 181 -12.36 -5.50 6.25
CA PRO A 181 -13.56 -5.23 5.45
C PRO A 181 -14.30 -4.00 5.94
N ILE A 182 -14.79 -3.20 5.00
CA ILE A 182 -15.74 -2.11 5.31
C ILE A 182 -17.13 -2.72 5.35
N HIS A 183 -17.73 -2.80 6.53
CA HIS A 183 -19.15 -3.15 6.68
C HIS A 183 -20.00 -1.91 6.38
N ARG A 184 -20.95 -2.06 5.47
CA ARG A 184 -21.98 -1.05 5.22
C ARG A 184 -23.19 -1.32 6.09
#